data_bc5928ceb1a31823b2d5db4cfd3dd2cb
#
_entry.id   bc5928ceb1a31823b2d5db4cfd3dd2cb
#
_cell.length_a   1.000
_cell.length_b   1.000
_cell.length_c   1.000
_cell.angle_alpha   90.00
_cell.angle_beta   90.00
_cell.angle_gamma   90.00
#
_symmetry.space_group_name_H-M   'P 1'
#
loop_
_entity.id
_entity.type
_entity.pdbx_description
1 polymer ?
#
loop_
_entity_poly.entity_id
_entity_poly.type
_entity_poly.pdbx_seq_one_letter_code
_entity_poly.pdbx_strand_id
1 'polypeptide(L)'
;NVRVLCPDTGGGFGPKGGIYPEDLLVPVLAYRLRKPVKWIQTRSEHMVSTQQARGQVHYARLAARRDGTILGLDVRIIKDVGAYNIWAVNEPTNTINHLPAQYRIPNFRADGFCVLTNKVSISPYRGAGRPEAVFVIDRLLDVLARRLDMDPAELRLKNMIQPHEMPYRSGLTYRDGVPVAYDGGDYPLELRRALELADYDGWRKRQAGL
;
A
#
# COMPACT_ATOMS: atom_id res chain seq x y z
N ASN A 1 -36.82 20.64 -2.13
CA ASN A 1 -35.41 21.06 -2.10
C ASN A 1 -34.69 20.29 -1.00
N VAL A 2 -33.50 19.77 -1.32
CA VAL A 2 -32.62 19.08 -0.36
C VAL A 2 -31.35 19.94 -0.24
N ARG A 3 -30.88 20.15 0.99
CA ARG A 3 -29.61 20.81 1.28
C ARG A 3 -28.74 19.83 2.09
N VAL A 4 -27.54 19.57 1.61
CA VAL A 4 -26.54 18.74 2.30
C VAL A 4 -25.45 19.66 2.85
N LEU A 5 -25.15 19.55 4.12
CA LEU A 5 -24.08 20.30 4.79
C LEU A 5 -23.07 19.30 5.35
N CYS A 6 -21.80 19.57 5.09
CA CYS A 6 -20.69 18.85 5.68
C CYS A 6 -19.92 19.83 6.60
N PRO A 7 -20.15 19.75 7.93
CA PRO A 7 -19.36 20.56 8.88
C PRO A 7 -17.94 20.01 9.02
N ASP A 8 -17.20 20.54 9.98
CA ASP A 8 -15.84 20.08 10.30
C ASP A 8 -15.82 18.58 10.56
N THR A 9 -14.97 17.88 9.81
CA THR A 9 -14.92 16.42 9.78
C THR A 9 -13.54 15.94 10.25
N GLY A 10 -13.53 14.92 11.11
CA GLY A 10 -12.29 14.33 11.64
C GLY A 10 -11.50 13.47 10.65
N GLY A 11 -11.99 13.33 9.42
CA GLY A 11 -11.34 12.58 8.33
C GLY A 11 -12.09 11.31 7.93
N GLY A 12 -11.86 10.86 6.69
CA GLY A 12 -12.49 9.67 6.10
C GLY A 12 -11.54 8.48 5.96
N PHE A 13 -10.24 8.74 5.75
CA PHE A 13 -9.13 7.78 5.64
C PHE A 13 -9.32 6.64 4.63
N GLY A 14 -10.34 6.70 3.78
CA GLY A 14 -10.73 5.68 2.80
C GLY A 14 -12.02 4.94 3.15
N PRO A 15 -12.21 4.38 4.37
CA PRO A 15 -13.45 3.65 4.70
C PRO A 15 -14.74 4.48 4.55
N LYS A 16 -14.66 5.80 4.63
CA LYS A 16 -15.81 6.71 4.43
C LYS A 16 -16.02 7.12 2.96
N GLY A 17 -15.30 6.51 2.02
CA GLY A 17 -15.46 6.78 0.59
C GLY A 17 -16.67 6.12 -0.07
N GLY A 18 -17.31 5.17 0.59
CA GLY A 18 -18.54 4.51 0.14
C GLY A 18 -19.79 5.03 0.83
N ILE A 19 -20.95 4.62 0.31
CA ILE A 19 -22.27 4.88 0.92
C ILE A 19 -22.61 3.71 1.85
N TYR A 20 -22.94 4.02 3.09
CA TYR A 20 -23.43 3.05 4.07
C TYR A 20 -24.96 3.03 4.10
N PRO A 21 -25.58 1.95 4.56
CA PRO A 21 -27.04 1.88 4.69
C PRO A 21 -27.64 3.03 5.50
N GLU A 22 -26.94 3.49 6.51
CA GLU A 22 -27.37 4.58 7.40
C GLU A 22 -27.41 5.93 6.68
N ASP A 23 -26.55 6.15 5.69
CA ASP A 23 -26.55 7.38 4.88
C ASP A 23 -27.85 7.56 4.10
N LEU A 24 -28.52 6.44 3.78
CA LEU A 24 -29.82 6.42 3.11
C LEU A 24 -30.98 6.32 4.11
N LEU A 25 -30.84 5.49 5.14
CA LEU A 25 -31.92 5.20 6.08
C LEU A 25 -32.31 6.42 6.90
N VAL A 26 -31.33 7.19 7.40
CA VAL A 26 -31.60 8.36 8.26
C VAL A 26 -32.42 9.42 7.53
N PRO A 27 -32.06 9.85 6.30
CA PRO A 27 -32.90 10.80 5.53
C PRO A 27 -34.30 10.25 5.22
N VAL A 28 -34.42 8.97 4.86
CA VAL A 28 -35.72 8.35 4.58
C VAL A 28 -36.63 8.35 5.83
N LEU A 29 -36.06 8.02 6.97
CA LEU A 29 -36.81 8.06 8.25
C LEU A 29 -37.25 9.48 8.61
N ALA A 30 -36.35 10.46 8.47
CA ALA A 30 -36.69 11.87 8.71
C ALA A 30 -37.83 12.35 7.80
N TYR A 31 -37.75 11.99 6.51
CA TYR A 31 -38.82 12.31 5.55
C TYR A 31 -40.16 11.69 5.90
N ARG A 32 -40.18 10.39 6.26
CA ARG A 32 -41.43 9.68 6.61
C ARG A 32 -42.03 10.13 7.92
N LEU A 33 -41.20 10.33 8.93
CA LEU A 33 -41.67 10.73 10.28
C LEU A 33 -41.96 12.21 10.37
N ARG A 34 -41.52 13.04 9.40
CA ARG A 34 -41.60 14.52 9.44
C ARG A 34 -40.96 15.10 10.71
N LYS A 35 -39.89 14.47 11.19
CA LYS A 35 -39.13 14.86 12.38
C LYS A 35 -37.64 14.76 12.13
N PRO A 36 -36.81 15.53 12.85
CA PRO A 36 -35.36 15.33 12.84
C PRO A 36 -35.05 13.91 13.33
N VAL A 37 -34.13 13.27 12.62
CA VAL A 37 -33.54 11.96 12.97
C VAL A 37 -32.06 12.09 13.04
N LYS A 38 -31.45 11.53 14.08
CA LYS A 38 -30.00 11.50 14.31
C LYS A 38 -29.57 10.07 14.55
N TRP A 39 -28.45 9.69 13.94
CA TRP A 39 -27.76 8.42 14.19
C TRP A 39 -26.29 8.68 14.46
N ILE A 40 -25.75 8.00 15.44
CA ILE A 40 -24.32 8.03 15.79
C ILE A 40 -23.87 6.61 16.00
N GLN A 41 -22.93 6.17 15.19
CA GLN A 41 -22.30 4.87 15.28
C GLN A 41 -21.46 4.77 16.56
N THR A 42 -21.66 3.72 17.33
CA THR A 42 -20.79 3.40 18.46
C THR A 42 -19.45 2.84 17.97
N ARG A 43 -18.45 2.80 18.84
CA ARG A 43 -17.15 2.21 18.48
C ARG A 43 -17.26 0.72 18.16
N SER A 44 -18.07 -0.02 18.89
CA SER A 44 -18.30 -1.45 18.64
C SER A 44 -18.95 -1.69 17.28
N GLU A 45 -19.99 -0.94 16.95
CA GLU A 45 -20.64 -1.00 15.63
C GLU A 45 -19.65 -0.65 14.51
N HIS A 46 -18.84 0.41 14.70
CA HIS A 46 -17.82 0.79 13.74
C HIS A 46 -16.82 -0.36 13.47
N MET A 47 -16.35 -1.02 14.50
CA MET A 47 -15.38 -2.11 14.36
C MET A 47 -15.94 -3.34 13.66
N VAL A 48 -17.26 -3.57 13.73
CA VAL A 48 -17.92 -4.75 13.15
C VAL A 48 -18.47 -4.48 11.75
N SER A 49 -18.98 -3.28 11.47
CA SER A 49 -19.76 -2.99 10.25
C SER A 49 -19.03 -2.11 9.24
N THR A 50 -18.07 -1.28 9.66
CA THR A 50 -17.33 -0.41 8.74
C THR A 50 -16.37 -1.22 7.89
N GLN A 51 -16.19 -0.80 6.65
CA GLN A 51 -15.27 -1.43 5.72
C GLN A 51 -13.85 -1.54 6.30
N GLN A 52 -13.23 -2.70 6.10
CA GLN A 52 -11.88 -3.03 6.57
C GLN A 52 -10.86 -2.94 5.43
N ALA A 53 -9.58 -3.11 5.74
CA ALA A 53 -8.51 -3.06 4.75
C ALA A 53 -7.41 -4.11 5.01
N ARG A 54 -6.37 -4.12 4.16
CA ARG A 54 -5.08 -4.80 4.34
C ARG A 54 -5.06 -6.32 4.18
N GLY A 55 -6.19 -7.01 4.02
CA GLY A 55 -6.22 -8.47 3.90
C GLY A 55 -5.63 -8.97 2.57
N GLN A 56 -4.30 -9.11 2.48
CA GLN A 56 -3.62 -9.65 1.29
C GLN A 56 -2.65 -10.76 1.68
N VAL A 57 -2.56 -11.79 0.83
CA VAL A 57 -1.52 -12.82 0.89
C VAL A 57 -0.66 -12.70 -0.36
N HIS A 58 0.66 -12.65 -0.17
CA HIS A 58 1.63 -12.49 -1.24
C HIS A 58 2.55 -13.70 -1.33
N TYR A 59 2.60 -14.30 -2.51
CA TYR A 59 3.64 -15.27 -2.87
C TYR A 59 4.63 -14.55 -3.77
N ALA A 60 5.83 -14.28 -3.24
CA ALA A 60 6.79 -13.42 -3.90
C ALA A 60 8.13 -14.12 -4.10
N ARG A 61 8.72 -13.94 -5.29
CA ARG A 61 10.03 -14.48 -5.66
C ARG A 61 10.88 -13.32 -6.19
N LEU A 62 12.07 -13.17 -5.63
CA LEU A 62 13.06 -12.18 -6.05
C LEU A 62 14.27 -12.90 -6.64
N ALA A 63 14.63 -12.57 -7.86
CA ALA A 63 15.84 -13.05 -8.52
C ALA A 63 16.93 -11.99 -8.43
N ALA A 64 18.12 -12.40 -8.01
CA ALA A 64 19.28 -11.52 -7.91
C ALA A 64 20.58 -12.26 -8.25
N ARG A 65 21.59 -11.52 -8.64
CA ARG A 65 22.96 -12.02 -8.75
C ARG A 65 23.60 -12.17 -7.37
N ARG A 66 24.71 -12.87 -7.29
CA ARG A 66 25.48 -13.04 -6.04
C ARG A 66 26.04 -11.72 -5.50
N ASP A 67 26.24 -10.74 -6.37
CA ASP A 67 26.67 -9.40 -5.98
C ASP A 67 25.51 -8.50 -5.48
N GLY A 68 24.31 -9.05 -5.33
CA GLY A 68 23.12 -8.34 -4.86
C GLY A 68 22.35 -7.58 -5.93
N THR A 69 22.78 -7.59 -7.20
CA THR A 69 22.03 -6.91 -8.29
C THR A 69 20.69 -7.63 -8.54
N ILE A 70 19.59 -6.92 -8.44
CA ILE A 70 18.25 -7.45 -8.69
C ILE A 70 18.06 -7.69 -10.19
N LEU A 71 17.56 -8.86 -10.55
CA LEU A 71 17.27 -9.27 -11.92
C LEU A 71 15.77 -9.30 -12.22
N GLY A 72 14.93 -9.57 -11.22
CA GLY A 72 13.51 -9.62 -11.42
C GLY A 72 12.72 -9.90 -10.16
N LEU A 73 11.43 -9.57 -10.21
CA LEU A 73 10.45 -9.78 -9.16
C LEU A 73 9.19 -10.41 -9.75
N ASP A 74 8.75 -11.51 -9.17
CA ASP A 74 7.52 -12.20 -9.54
C ASP A 74 6.63 -12.35 -8.30
N VAL A 75 5.41 -11.81 -8.35
CA VAL A 75 4.50 -11.77 -7.20
C VAL A 75 3.10 -12.24 -7.61
N ARG A 76 2.54 -13.13 -6.81
CA ARG A 76 1.12 -13.47 -6.85
C ARG A 76 0.44 -12.93 -5.61
N ILE A 77 -0.60 -12.10 -5.83
CA ILE A 77 -1.37 -11.44 -4.78
C ILE A 77 -2.75 -12.09 -4.70
N ILE A 78 -3.15 -12.52 -3.52
CA ILE A 78 -4.52 -12.95 -3.22
C ILE A 78 -5.09 -11.91 -2.25
N LYS A 79 -6.07 -11.14 -2.73
CA LYS A 79 -6.76 -10.10 -1.96
C LYS A 79 -8.10 -10.61 -1.48
N ASP A 80 -8.30 -10.62 -0.15
CA ASP A 80 -9.63 -10.73 0.43
C ASP A 80 -10.40 -9.43 0.17
N VAL A 81 -11.55 -9.52 -0.45
CA VAL A 81 -12.37 -8.34 -0.76
C VAL A 81 -13.66 -8.28 0.05
N GLY A 82 -13.89 -9.27 0.94
CA GLY A 82 -15.13 -9.37 1.68
C GLY A 82 -16.35 -9.64 0.79
N ALA A 83 -17.53 -9.29 1.25
CA ALA A 83 -18.77 -9.40 0.51
C ALA A 83 -19.15 -8.05 -0.15
N TYR A 84 -19.88 -8.09 -1.26
CA TYR A 84 -20.47 -6.92 -1.93
C TYR A 84 -19.49 -5.79 -2.28
N ASN A 85 -18.27 -6.11 -2.67
CA ASN A 85 -17.21 -5.12 -2.79
C ASN A 85 -17.17 -4.48 -4.19
N ILE A 86 -17.51 -3.20 -4.28
CA ILE A 86 -17.39 -2.38 -5.49
C ILE A 86 -15.97 -1.85 -5.74
N TRP A 87 -15.09 -1.90 -4.73
CA TRP A 87 -13.70 -1.42 -4.79
C TRP A 87 -12.69 -2.56 -4.92
N ALA A 88 -13.15 -3.78 -5.22
CA ALA A 88 -12.37 -5.02 -5.18
C ALA A 88 -10.98 -4.92 -5.82
N VAL A 89 -10.90 -4.35 -7.01
CA VAL A 89 -9.65 -4.31 -7.80
C VAL A 89 -8.73 -3.13 -7.48
N ASN A 90 -9.19 -2.16 -6.71
CA ASN A 90 -8.44 -0.92 -6.48
C ASN A 90 -7.14 -1.17 -5.70
N GLU A 91 -7.20 -1.86 -4.56
CA GLU A 91 -6.02 -2.11 -3.74
C GLU A 91 -4.99 -3.03 -4.41
N PRO A 92 -5.35 -4.20 -4.98
CA PRO A 92 -4.35 -5.04 -5.64
C PRO A 92 -3.70 -4.35 -6.84
N THR A 93 -4.44 -3.53 -7.60
CA THR A 93 -3.86 -2.72 -8.67
C THR A 93 -2.83 -1.72 -8.13
N ASN A 94 -3.18 -1.02 -7.06
CA ASN A 94 -2.23 -0.12 -6.40
C ASN A 94 -1.02 -0.88 -5.85
N THR A 95 -1.23 -2.04 -5.24
CA THR A 95 -0.12 -2.88 -4.74
C THR A 95 0.82 -3.25 -5.89
N ILE A 96 0.30 -3.76 -7.01
CA ILE A 96 1.09 -4.14 -8.18
C ILE A 96 1.93 -2.96 -8.68
N ASN A 97 1.30 -1.81 -8.85
CA ASN A 97 1.96 -0.62 -9.42
C ASN A 97 3.04 -0.01 -8.48
N HIS A 98 3.03 -0.35 -7.19
CA HIS A 98 3.99 0.18 -6.24
C HIS A 98 5.00 -0.85 -5.71
N LEU A 99 4.88 -2.13 -6.13
CA LEU A 99 5.82 -3.19 -5.73
C LEU A 99 7.28 -2.90 -6.10
N PRO A 100 7.60 -2.33 -7.28
CA PRO A 100 8.98 -1.99 -7.60
C PRO A 100 9.57 -0.88 -6.71
N ALA A 101 8.71 -0.07 -6.07
CA ALA A 101 9.11 1.07 -5.24
C ALA A 101 10.19 1.90 -5.95
N GLN A 102 11.22 2.34 -5.23
CA GLN A 102 12.33 3.13 -5.76
C GLN A 102 13.49 2.28 -6.33
N TYR A 103 13.24 1.00 -6.61
CA TYR A 103 14.30 0.08 -7.05
C TYR A 103 14.25 -0.19 -8.56
N ARG A 104 15.42 -0.41 -9.16
CA ARG A 104 15.56 -0.90 -10.53
C ARG A 104 15.26 -2.38 -10.59
N ILE A 105 14.09 -2.72 -11.12
CA ILE A 105 13.65 -4.11 -11.30
C ILE A 105 13.38 -4.34 -12.79
N PRO A 106 14.38 -4.85 -13.54
CA PRO A 106 14.30 -4.93 -15.01
C PRO A 106 13.24 -5.92 -15.52
N ASN A 107 12.91 -6.94 -14.72
CA ASN A 107 11.91 -7.93 -15.07
C ASN A 107 10.87 -7.99 -13.94
N PHE A 108 9.65 -7.58 -14.22
CA PHE A 108 8.57 -7.56 -13.23
C PHE A 108 7.34 -8.28 -13.74
N ARG A 109 6.80 -9.16 -12.91
CA ARG A 109 5.51 -9.80 -13.11
C ARG A 109 4.72 -9.77 -11.81
N ALA A 110 3.44 -9.42 -11.90
CA ALA A 110 2.54 -9.55 -10.78
C ALA A 110 1.14 -9.95 -11.26
N ASP A 111 0.58 -10.98 -10.61
CA ASP A 111 -0.78 -11.46 -10.84
C ASP A 111 -1.62 -11.19 -9.58
N GLY A 112 -2.73 -10.46 -9.72
CA GLY A 112 -3.64 -10.11 -8.62
C GLY A 112 -4.98 -10.84 -8.72
N PHE A 113 -5.40 -11.49 -7.64
CA PHE A 113 -6.68 -12.19 -7.53
C PHE A 113 -7.51 -11.60 -6.39
N CYS A 114 -8.75 -11.24 -6.69
CA CYS A 114 -9.74 -10.79 -5.71
C CYS A 114 -10.63 -11.97 -5.33
N VAL A 115 -10.72 -12.28 -4.04
CA VAL A 115 -11.51 -13.40 -3.52
C VAL A 115 -12.62 -12.87 -2.64
N LEU A 116 -13.86 -13.20 -2.97
CA LEU A 116 -15.03 -12.91 -2.15
C LEU A 116 -15.02 -13.79 -0.91
N THR A 117 -15.34 -13.21 0.23
CA THR A 117 -15.45 -13.90 1.52
C THR A 117 -16.65 -13.41 2.31
N ASN A 118 -17.02 -14.11 3.38
CA ASN A 118 -18.13 -13.75 4.26
C ASN A 118 -17.77 -12.67 5.31
N LYS A 119 -16.81 -11.82 4.99
CA LYS A 119 -16.43 -10.66 5.81
C LYS A 119 -17.16 -9.41 5.34
N VAL A 120 -17.09 -8.34 6.14
CA VAL A 120 -17.48 -7.01 5.69
C VAL A 120 -16.71 -6.62 4.44
N SER A 121 -17.28 -5.76 3.62
CA SER A 121 -16.60 -5.25 2.42
C SER A 121 -15.24 -4.67 2.78
N ILE A 122 -14.26 -4.98 1.96
CA ILE A 122 -12.91 -4.44 2.08
C ILE A 122 -12.79 -3.21 1.17
N SER A 123 -12.34 -2.11 1.72
CA SER A 123 -12.22 -0.82 1.04
C SER A 123 -10.81 -0.27 1.18
N PRO A 124 -10.42 0.63 0.30
CA PRO A 124 -9.18 1.36 0.51
C PRO A 124 -9.12 2.02 1.89
N TYR A 125 -8.05 1.74 2.61
CA TYR A 125 -7.66 2.50 3.80
C TYR A 125 -6.33 3.19 3.51
N ARG A 126 -6.04 4.28 4.19
CA ARG A 126 -4.88 5.17 4.03
C ARG A 126 -3.65 4.45 3.46
N GLY A 127 -3.24 4.81 2.22
CA GLY A 127 -2.23 4.11 1.42
C GLY A 127 -2.79 3.13 0.38
N ALA A 128 -3.96 2.48 0.62
CA ALA A 128 -4.73 1.72 -0.37
C ALA A 128 -3.91 0.75 -1.22
N GLY A 129 -3.22 -0.20 -0.60
CA GLY A 129 -2.36 -1.19 -1.27
C GLY A 129 -0.87 -0.82 -1.31
N ARG A 130 -0.51 0.45 -1.12
CA ARG A 130 0.89 0.90 -1.08
C ARG A 130 1.66 0.38 0.15
N PRO A 131 1.10 0.39 1.37
CA PRO A 131 1.77 -0.21 2.53
C PRO A 131 2.08 -1.69 2.34
N GLU A 132 1.17 -2.43 1.71
CA GLU A 132 1.35 -3.85 1.40
C GLU A 132 2.48 -4.06 0.39
N ALA A 133 2.57 -3.21 -0.64
CA ALA A 133 3.64 -3.24 -1.63
C ALA A 133 5.01 -3.00 -0.98
N VAL A 134 5.13 -1.93 -0.19
CA VAL A 134 6.37 -1.57 0.50
C VAL A 134 6.79 -2.68 1.47
N PHE A 135 5.85 -3.24 2.23
CA PHE A 135 6.16 -4.35 3.12
C PHE A 135 6.77 -5.55 2.36
N VAL A 136 6.21 -5.91 1.21
CA VAL A 136 6.68 -7.07 0.44
C VAL A 136 8.08 -6.83 -0.11
N ILE A 137 8.32 -5.71 -0.79
CA ILE A 137 9.63 -5.46 -1.40
C ILE A 137 10.73 -5.29 -0.35
N ASP A 138 10.47 -4.53 0.72
CA ASP A 138 11.46 -4.32 1.75
C ASP A 138 11.78 -5.61 2.53
N ARG A 139 10.75 -6.44 2.77
CA ARG A 139 10.98 -7.75 3.40
C ARG A 139 11.78 -8.69 2.51
N LEU A 140 11.55 -8.68 1.20
CA LEU A 140 12.34 -9.47 0.26
C LEU A 140 13.81 -9.03 0.23
N LEU A 141 14.07 -7.71 0.28
CA LEU A 141 15.42 -7.17 0.33
C LEU A 141 16.13 -7.56 1.64
N ASP A 142 15.45 -7.56 2.78
CA ASP A 142 16.02 -8.02 4.05
C ASP A 142 16.37 -9.52 4.01
N VAL A 143 15.53 -10.34 3.39
CA VAL A 143 15.80 -11.77 3.21
C VAL A 143 16.97 -11.99 2.27
N LEU A 144 17.03 -11.22 1.16
CA LEU A 144 18.13 -11.30 0.20
C LEU A 144 19.46 -10.87 0.84
N ALA A 145 19.49 -9.75 1.57
CA ALA A 145 20.68 -9.26 2.26
C ALA A 145 21.26 -10.33 3.20
N ARG A 146 20.42 -10.96 4.01
CA ARG A 146 20.83 -12.05 4.89
C ARG A 146 21.38 -13.27 4.14
N ARG A 147 20.76 -13.65 3.01
CA ARG A 147 21.21 -14.79 2.20
C ARG A 147 22.55 -14.57 1.51
N LEU A 148 22.85 -13.30 1.21
CA LEU A 148 24.10 -12.90 0.54
C LEU A 148 25.17 -12.45 1.52
N ASP A 149 24.88 -12.41 2.81
CA ASP A 149 25.75 -11.84 3.87
C ASP A 149 26.14 -10.39 3.54
N MET A 150 25.19 -9.61 3.05
CA MET A 150 25.34 -8.20 2.71
C MET A 150 24.63 -7.31 3.73
N ASP A 151 25.17 -6.11 3.91
CA ASP A 151 24.44 -5.10 4.68
C ASP A 151 23.14 -4.71 3.96
N PRO A 152 21.97 -4.68 4.66
CA PRO A 152 20.70 -4.37 4.03
C PRO A 152 20.60 -2.94 3.49
N ALA A 153 21.33 -1.98 4.03
CA ALA A 153 21.37 -0.62 3.50
C ALA A 153 22.21 -0.55 2.21
N GLU A 154 23.35 -1.23 2.16
CA GLU A 154 24.18 -1.33 0.95
C GLU A 154 23.44 -2.02 -0.19
N LEU A 155 22.73 -3.12 0.10
CA LEU A 155 21.90 -3.80 -0.89
C LEU A 155 20.85 -2.87 -1.50
N ARG A 156 20.20 -2.04 -0.67
CA ARG A 156 19.21 -1.06 -1.12
C ARG A 156 19.85 0.02 -1.98
N LEU A 157 20.92 0.66 -1.52
CA LEU A 157 21.65 1.70 -2.26
C LEU A 157 22.10 1.21 -3.63
N LYS A 158 22.57 -0.03 -3.72
CA LYS A 158 23.01 -0.65 -4.99
C LYS A 158 21.89 -0.74 -6.02
N ASN A 159 20.64 -1.01 -5.57
CA ASN A 159 19.50 -1.26 -6.45
C ASN A 159 18.58 -0.04 -6.63
N MET A 160 18.77 1.05 -5.89
CA MET A 160 17.97 2.27 -6.04
C MET A 160 18.19 2.93 -7.40
N ILE A 161 17.09 3.49 -7.93
CA ILE A 161 17.11 4.39 -9.09
C ILE A 161 17.99 5.59 -8.74
N GLN A 162 18.92 5.94 -9.64
CA GLN A 162 19.87 7.03 -9.43
C GLN A 162 19.32 8.35 -9.98
N PRO A 163 19.74 9.52 -9.46
CA PRO A 163 19.25 10.82 -9.92
C PRO A 163 19.43 11.06 -11.42
N HIS A 164 20.54 10.55 -12.00
CA HIS A 164 20.83 10.70 -13.43
C HIS A 164 19.96 9.81 -14.33
N GLU A 165 19.20 8.87 -13.76
CA GLU A 165 18.25 8.02 -14.48
C GLU A 165 16.87 8.66 -14.58
N MET A 166 16.65 9.80 -13.91
CA MET A 166 15.36 10.51 -13.93
C MET A 166 15.17 11.33 -15.23
N PRO A 167 13.97 11.34 -15.80
CA PRO A 167 12.77 10.62 -15.38
C PRO A 167 12.86 9.12 -15.68
N TYR A 168 12.71 8.29 -14.64
CA TYR A 168 12.79 6.84 -14.75
C TYR A 168 11.41 6.24 -15.06
N ARG A 169 11.32 5.49 -16.16
CA ARG A 169 10.10 4.79 -16.58
C ARG A 169 10.14 3.34 -16.11
N SER A 170 9.21 2.97 -15.24
CA SER A 170 9.15 1.61 -14.68
C SER A 170 8.65 0.54 -15.69
N GLY A 171 8.09 0.94 -16.81
CA GLY A 171 7.42 0.04 -17.76
C GLY A 171 5.99 -0.34 -17.34
N LEU A 172 5.54 0.09 -16.18
CA LEU A 172 4.17 -0.15 -15.70
C LEU A 172 3.21 0.93 -16.19
N THR A 173 1.94 0.57 -16.28
CA THR A 173 0.84 1.49 -16.59
C THR A 173 -0.12 1.51 -15.39
N TYR A 174 -0.43 2.70 -14.91
CA TYR A 174 -1.38 2.86 -13.83
C TYR A 174 -2.82 2.63 -14.33
N ARG A 175 -3.78 2.48 -13.42
CA ARG A 175 -5.20 2.16 -13.71
C ARG A 175 -5.92 3.16 -14.62
N ASP A 176 -5.42 4.38 -14.73
CA ASP A 176 -5.92 5.44 -15.61
C ASP A 176 -5.30 5.40 -17.02
N GLY A 177 -4.44 4.40 -17.30
CA GLY A 177 -3.75 4.26 -18.58
C GLY A 177 -2.47 5.08 -18.68
N VAL A 178 -2.10 5.83 -17.64
CA VAL A 178 -0.87 6.66 -17.64
C VAL A 178 0.34 5.80 -17.28
N PRO A 179 1.44 5.88 -18.06
CA PRO A 179 2.68 5.20 -17.71
C PRO A 179 3.23 5.66 -16.36
N VAL A 180 3.67 4.71 -15.53
CA VAL A 180 4.30 5.03 -14.25
C VAL A 180 5.73 5.50 -14.49
N ALA A 181 6.00 6.75 -14.14
CA ALA A 181 7.33 7.34 -14.21
C ALA A 181 7.67 8.06 -12.89
N TYR A 182 8.94 7.98 -12.52
CA TYR A 182 9.51 8.77 -11.43
C TYR A 182 10.19 9.99 -12.06
N ASP A 183 9.72 11.18 -11.73
CA ASP A 183 10.07 12.43 -12.41
C ASP A 183 11.28 13.14 -11.81
N GLY A 184 11.61 12.83 -10.54
CA GLY A 184 12.75 13.44 -9.85
C GLY A 184 13.01 12.82 -8.48
N GLY A 185 14.06 13.31 -7.82
CA GLY A 185 14.49 12.89 -6.50
C GLY A 185 15.88 12.26 -6.47
N ASP A 186 16.45 12.16 -5.27
CA ASP A 186 17.71 11.47 -5.00
C ASP A 186 17.51 10.47 -3.87
N TYR A 187 16.97 9.31 -4.22
CA TYR A 187 16.67 8.24 -3.26
C TYR A 187 17.91 7.73 -2.52
N PRO A 188 19.08 7.56 -3.18
CA PRO A 188 20.31 7.21 -2.47
C PRO A 188 20.73 8.26 -1.43
N LEU A 189 20.60 9.54 -1.74
CA LEU A 189 20.93 10.62 -0.80
C LEU A 189 20.00 10.61 0.40
N GLU A 190 18.68 10.45 0.18
CA GLU A 190 17.68 10.36 1.25
C GLU A 190 18.00 9.21 2.20
N LEU A 191 18.32 8.02 1.66
CA LEU A 191 18.68 6.88 2.51
C LEU A 191 19.98 7.15 3.28
N ARG A 192 21.04 7.68 2.64
CA ARG A 192 22.29 8.00 3.35
C ARG A 192 22.06 8.98 4.49
N ARG A 193 21.24 10.01 4.27
CA ARG A 193 20.88 10.98 5.33
C ARG A 193 20.13 10.33 6.48
N ALA A 194 19.19 9.43 6.17
CA ALA A 194 18.47 8.68 7.18
C ALA A 194 19.41 7.78 8.02
N LEU A 195 20.37 7.12 7.38
CA LEU A 195 21.37 6.28 8.05
C LEU A 195 22.29 7.09 8.96
N GLU A 196 22.74 8.27 8.51
CA GLU A 196 23.51 9.21 9.34
C GLU A 196 22.72 9.64 10.58
N LEU A 197 21.49 10.12 10.39
CA LEU A 197 20.62 10.61 11.47
C LEU A 197 20.28 9.52 12.49
N ALA A 198 20.19 8.27 12.04
CA ALA A 198 19.89 7.12 12.89
C ALA A 198 21.13 6.52 13.58
N ASP A 199 22.33 7.03 13.36
CA ASP A 199 23.60 6.39 13.82
C ASP A 199 23.65 4.90 13.42
N TYR A 200 23.30 4.63 12.16
CA TYR A 200 23.18 3.24 11.68
C TYR A 200 24.45 2.42 11.92
N ASP A 201 25.63 2.96 11.60
CA ASP A 201 26.92 2.29 11.80
C ASP A 201 27.21 2.00 13.28
N GLY A 202 26.84 2.91 14.16
CA GLY A 202 26.95 2.72 15.61
C GLY A 202 26.07 1.56 16.08
N TRP A 203 24.84 1.47 15.58
CA TRP A 203 23.94 0.35 15.89
C TRP A 203 24.45 -0.97 15.33
N ARG A 204 24.99 -0.99 14.10
CA ARG A 204 25.56 -2.22 13.50
C ARG A 204 26.76 -2.74 14.30
N LYS A 205 27.63 -1.84 14.79
CA LYS A 205 28.74 -2.21 15.67
C LYS A 205 28.27 -2.81 16.99
N ARG A 206 27.23 -2.22 17.62
CA ARG A 206 26.63 -2.76 18.84
C ARG A 206 26.03 -4.15 18.62
N GLN A 207 25.32 -4.35 17.49
CA GLN A 207 24.76 -5.65 17.16
C GLN A 207 25.82 -6.73 16.94
N ALA A 208 26.97 -6.40 16.38
CA ALA A 208 28.06 -7.35 16.16
C ALA A 208 28.76 -7.78 17.46
N GLY A 209 28.57 -7.04 18.56
CA GLY A 209 29.10 -7.36 19.88
C GLY A 209 28.13 -8.12 20.80
N LEU A 210 26.92 -8.43 20.32
CA LEU A 210 25.90 -9.21 21.02
C LEU A 210 25.91 -10.68 20.56
#